data_153751dd9d46de9bacf7961504fb7a26
#
_entry.id   153751dd9d46de9bacf7961504fb7a26
#
_cell.length_a   1.000
_cell.length_b   1.000
_cell.length_c   1.000
_cell.angle_alpha   90.00
_cell.angle_beta   90.00
_cell.angle_gamma   90.00
#
_symmetry.space_group_name_H-M   'P 1'
#
loop_
_entity.id
_entity.type
_entity.pdbx_description
1 polymer ?
#
loop_
_entity_poly.entity_id
_entity_poly.type
_entity_poly.pdbx_seq_one_letter_code
_entity_poly.pdbx_strand_id
1 'polypeptide(L)'
;GDMRVTETTVHKLNGRPYYLWRQQDDGTWVHAEVDGASQELLGVIEGDDAFEFVYNATVPELAANGRMWIPMPESDEFQTVKAKSITIPGTHRILTDKSHGNKVMFIELTPADSGKSISMVFDVKRHEKGVYGSGDESTAEFLLPERLVPNTNNFKEIATEAIKNKRGGDLVKARALYDHTIDRMQYIKADKKYGKGDAQYACDGGSGNCTDYHSYFIALSRSVGIPARFAIGAAIPSSRDDGGVNGYHCWAEFYAEGKWWPVDISEADKYTSLATYYFGHNPANRIELSRGRDLVVEPGPESGPINFLAYPVLEVNGKPVKVAKPKFGFTRKS
;
A
#
# COMPACT_ATOMS: atom_id res chain seq x y z
N GLY A 1 11.07 -30.47 13.38
CA GLY A 1 9.89 -30.06 14.14
C GLY A 1 8.64 -30.20 13.29
N ASP A 2 7.56 -30.73 13.83
CA ASP A 2 6.30 -30.88 13.14
C ASP A 2 5.70 -29.51 12.80
N MET A 3 5.60 -29.23 11.52
CA MET A 3 5.00 -28.02 11.01
C MET A 3 3.48 -28.19 10.98
N ARG A 4 2.79 -27.60 11.93
CA ARG A 4 1.33 -27.55 11.88
C ARG A 4 0.89 -26.41 10.98
N VAL A 5 0.32 -26.75 9.85
CA VAL A 5 -0.43 -25.82 9.01
C VAL A 5 -1.76 -25.58 9.71
N THR A 6 -1.97 -24.41 10.29
CA THR A 6 -3.16 -24.12 11.10
C THR A 6 -4.32 -23.58 10.29
N GLU A 7 -4.10 -23.02 9.11
CA GLU A 7 -5.15 -22.62 8.18
C GLU A 7 -4.65 -22.70 6.74
N THR A 8 -5.05 -23.71 6.01
CA THR A 8 -5.00 -23.71 4.55
C THR A 8 -6.34 -24.15 4.02
N THR A 9 -7.04 -23.22 3.49
CA THR A 9 -8.07 -23.53 2.53
C THR A 9 -7.44 -23.44 1.15
N VAL A 10 -6.96 -24.55 0.64
CA VAL A 10 -6.43 -24.65 -0.72
C VAL A 10 -7.58 -24.54 -1.70
N HIS A 11 -7.84 -23.37 -2.24
CA HIS A 11 -8.98 -23.17 -3.11
C HIS A 11 -8.67 -23.21 -4.61
N LYS A 12 -7.44 -23.02 -5.08
CA LYS A 12 -7.07 -23.19 -6.50
C LYS A 12 -5.59 -23.52 -6.65
N LEU A 13 -5.28 -24.72 -7.09
CA LEU A 13 -3.94 -25.18 -7.46
C LEU A 13 -3.72 -25.04 -8.97
N ASN A 14 -3.88 -23.87 -9.54
CA ASN A 14 -3.77 -23.67 -10.99
C ASN A 14 -2.36 -23.31 -11.43
N GLY A 15 -1.31 -23.95 -10.90
CA GLY A 15 0.08 -23.67 -11.25
C GLY A 15 0.56 -22.30 -10.81
N ARG A 16 -0.14 -21.67 -9.86
CA ARG A 16 0.20 -20.37 -9.29
C ARG A 16 0.82 -20.56 -7.91
N PRO A 17 1.80 -19.74 -7.54
CA PRO A 17 2.30 -19.72 -6.17
C PRO A 17 1.16 -19.36 -5.22
N TYR A 18 1.12 -20.01 -4.08
CA TYR A 18 0.24 -19.68 -2.97
C TYR A 18 1.01 -19.69 -1.66
N TYR A 19 0.46 -19.05 -0.65
CA TYR A 19 1.12 -18.90 0.62
C TYR A 19 0.55 -19.86 1.65
N LEU A 20 1.41 -20.43 2.47
CA LEU A 20 1.05 -21.23 3.64
C LEU A 20 1.40 -20.45 4.89
N TRP A 21 0.48 -20.46 5.84
CA TRP A 21 0.72 -19.95 7.18
C TRP A 21 0.92 -21.11 8.14
N ARG A 22 1.85 -20.92 9.04
CA ARG A 22 2.07 -21.87 10.13
C ARG A 22 2.56 -21.14 11.36
N GLN A 23 2.19 -21.63 12.51
CA GLN A 23 2.72 -21.19 13.77
C GLN A 23 3.94 -22.02 14.14
N GLN A 24 5.00 -21.39 14.57
CA GLN A 24 6.18 -22.04 15.14
C GLN A 24 5.91 -22.41 16.61
N ASP A 25 6.79 -23.25 17.20
CA ASP A 25 6.65 -23.68 18.58
C ASP A 25 6.73 -22.54 19.61
N ASP A 26 7.37 -21.43 19.26
CA ASP A 26 7.45 -20.21 20.07
C ASP A 26 6.24 -19.29 19.92
N GLY A 27 5.24 -19.67 19.14
CA GLY A 27 4.06 -18.88 18.85
C GLY A 27 4.19 -17.92 17.68
N THR A 28 5.35 -17.77 17.06
CA THR A 28 5.59 -16.91 15.91
C THR A 28 4.93 -17.49 14.68
N TRP A 29 4.31 -16.62 13.86
CA TRP A 29 3.74 -17.00 12.58
C TRP A 29 4.76 -16.85 11.45
N VAL A 30 4.82 -17.86 10.59
CA VAL A 30 5.68 -17.86 9.39
C VAL A 30 4.82 -17.90 8.14
N HIS A 31 5.16 -17.05 7.21
CA HIS A 31 4.55 -16.97 5.88
C HIS A 31 5.46 -17.68 4.87
N ALA A 32 4.93 -18.68 4.20
CA ALA A 32 5.65 -19.44 3.18
C ALA A 32 4.98 -19.31 1.83
N GLU A 33 5.73 -18.89 0.83
CA GLU A 33 5.32 -18.90 -0.58
C GLU A 33 5.69 -20.23 -1.21
N VAL A 34 4.72 -20.92 -1.80
CA VAL A 34 4.94 -22.21 -2.46
C VAL A 34 4.40 -22.19 -3.90
N ASP A 35 4.98 -22.99 -4.77
CA ASP A 35 4.40 -23.24 -6.08
C ASP A 35 3.14 -24.11 -5.96
N GLY A 36 2.04 -23.67 -6.57
CA GLY A 36 0.74 -24.30 -6.44
C GLY A 36 0.66 -25.68 -7.11
N ALA A 37 1.50 -25.96 -8.09
CA ALA A 37 1.51 -27.22 -8.82
C ALA A 37 2.48 -28.23 -8.21
N SER A 38 3.72 -27.82 -7.93
CA SER A 38 4.79 -28.67 -7.40
C SER A 38 4.78 -28.79 -5.88
N GLN A 39 4.11 -27.87 -5.18
CA GLN A 39 4.18 -27.71 -3.71
C GLN A 39 5.59 -27.36 -3.22
N GLU A 40 6.43 -26.87 -4.11
CA GLU A 40 7.78 -26.46 -3.78
C GLU A 40 7.77 -25.15 -2.99
N LEU A 41 8.57 -25.08 -1.94
CA LEU A 41 8.74 -23.88 -1.14
C LEU A 41 9.53 -22.82 -1.94
N LEU A 42 8.90 -21.72 -2.27
CA LEU A 42 9.50 -20.60 -3.01
C LEU A 42 10.15 -19.57 -2.07
N GLY A 43 9.62 -19.39 -0.87
CA GLY A 43 10.14 -18.46 0.11
C GLY A 43 9.42 -18.53 1.44
N VAL A 44 10.03 -17.96 2.46
CA VAL A 44 9.49 -17.87 3.81
C VAL A 44 9.63 -16.43 4.30
N ILE A 45 8.56 -15.88 4.88
CA ILE A 45 8.59 -14.60 5.58
C ILE A 45 8.23 -14.88 7.03
N GLU A 46 9.11 -14.48 7.91
CA GLU A 46 8.86 -14.50 9.35
C GLU A 46 7.99 -13.31 9.76
N GLY A 47 7.46 -13.31 10.97
CA GLY A 47 6.69 -12.19 11.56
C GLY A 47 7.49 -10.89 11.64
N ASP A 48 8.81 -10.98 11.46
CA ASP A 48 9.78 -9.89 11.35
C ASP A 48 10.56 -10.00 10.05
N ASP A 49 10.90 -8.86 9.45
CA ASP A 49 11.81 -8.78 8.30
C ASP A 49 12.78 -7.59 8.49
N ALA A 50 14.01 -7.74 8.03
CA ALA A 50 15.02 -6.70 8.08
C ALA A 50 15.77 -6.63 6.75
N PHE A 51 15.77 -5.43 6.15
CA PHE A 51 16.39 -5.24 4.84
C PHE A 51 16.89 -3.81 4.65
N GLU A 52 17.84 -3.66 3.73
CA GLU A 52 18.17 -2.37 3.13
C GLU A 52 17.19 -2.13 1.98
N PHE A 53 16.56 -0.96 1.94
CA PHE A 53 15.68 -0.54 0.86
C PHE A 53 16.31 0.61 0.09
N VAL A 54 16.31 0.50 -1.23
CA VAL A 54 16.90 1.49 -2.15
C VAL A 54 15.80 2.10 -3.00
N TYR A 55 15.73 3.43 -2.97
CA TYR A 55 14.85 4.25 -3.81
C TYR A 55 15.71 5.05 -4.79
N ASN A 56 15.66 4.71 -6.07
CA ASN A 56 16.39 5.41 -7.13
C ASN A 56 15.43 6.03 -8.14
N ALA A 57 15.60 7.32 -8.39
CA ALA A 57 14.89 8.04 -9.44
C ALA A 57 15.88 8.88 -10.27
N THR A 58 15.43 9.35 -11.42
CA THR A 58 16.22 10.23 -12.28
C THR A 58 15.40 11.47 -12.58
N VAL A 59 16.01 12.63 -12.45
CA VAL A 59 15.40 13.91 -12.85
C VAL A 59 15.23 13.89 -14.38
N PRO A 60 14.02 14.08 -14.91
CA PRO A 60 13.83 14.13 -16.36
C PRO A 60 14.47 15.40 -16.93
N GLU A 61 14.49 15.52 -18.26
CA GLU A 61 14.90 16.75 -18.93
C GLU A 61 14.00 17.91 -18.52
N LEU A 62 14.59 19.00 -18.08
CA LEU A 62 13.90 20.19 -17.56
C LEU A 62 14.17 21.39 -18.47
N ALA A 63 13.11 21.95 -19.06
CA ALA A 63 13.18 23.16 -19.87
C ALA A 63 13.22 24.46 -19.00
N ALA A 64 12.83 24.38 -17.74
CA ALA A 64 12.81 25.47 -16.75
C ALA A 64 12.93 24.91 -15.33
N ASN A 65 12.97 25.77 -14.32
CA ASN A 65 13.00 25.35 -12.93
C ASN A 65 11.79 24.49 -12.58
N GLY A 66 12.03 23.41 -11.83
CA GLY A 66 11.04 22.45 -11.40
C GLY A 66 10.97 22.31 -9.89
N ARG A 67 9.83 21.80 -9.43
CA ARG A 67 9.60 21.44 -8.03
C ARG A 67 9.19 19.98 -7.96
N MET A 68 9.87 19.20 -7.13
CA MET A 68 9.62 17.77 -7.00
C MET A 68 9.34 17.37 -5.56
N TRP A 69 8.41 16.45 -5.39
CA TRP A 69 8.03 15.85 -4.11
C TRP A 69 8.21 14.33 -4.21
N ILE A 70 8.94 13.76 -3.25
CA ILE A 70 9.16 12.31 -3.13
C ILE A 70 8.90 11.84 -1.71
N PRO A 71 8.49 10.58 -1.48
CA PRO A 71 8.21 10.10 -0.13
C PRO A 71 9.49 10.02 0.70
N MET A 72 9.35 10.30 1.99
CA MET A 72 10.35 10.02 3.01
C MET A 72 9.73 9.08 4.03
N PRO A 73 10.02 7.78 3.96
CA PRO A 73 9.46 6.81 4.89
C PRO A 73 9.89 7.10 6.33
N GLU A 74 8.97 6.91 7.26
CA GLU A 74 9.18 7.16 8.68
C GLU A 74 9.06 5.88 9.49
N SER A 75 9.62 5.93 10.70
CA SER A 75 9.40 4.88 11.69
C SER A 75 8.03 5.05 12.34
N ASP A 76 7.39 3.93 12.62
CA ASP A 76 6.16 3.83 13.38
C ASP A 76 6.21 2.63 14.34
N GLU A 77 5.06 2.21 14.85
CA GLU A 77 4.96 1.06 15.75
C GLU A 77 5.40 -0.26 15.07
N PHE A 78 5.29 -0.35 13.74
CA PHE A 78 5.52 -1.59 12.97
C PHE A 78 6.79 -1.57 12.14
N GLN A 79 7.34 -0.41 11.85
CA GLN A 79 8.59 -0.29 11.10
C GLN A 79 9.57 0.69 11.74
N THR A 80 10.83 0.30 11.78
CA THR A 80 11.93 1.21 12.07
C THR A 80 12.66 1.50 10.77
N VAL A 81 12.71 2.77 10.37
CA VAL A 81 13.37 3.22 9.15
C VAL A 81 14.48 4.19 9.50
N LYS A 82 15.70 3.89 9.07
CA LYS A 82 16.88 4.76 9.26
C LYS A 82 17.50 5.08 7.91
N ALA A 83 17.61 6.37 7.59
CA ALA A 83 18.34 6.79 6.41
C ALA A 83 19.83 6.43 6.55
N LYS A 84 20.37 5.69 5.59
CA LYS A 84 21.78 5.29 5.51
C LYS A 84 22.55 6.24 4.58
N SER A 85 21.97 6.56 3.44
CA SER A 85 22.51 7.57 2.54
C SER A 85 21.38 8.24 1.75
N ILE A 86 21.53 9.53 1.51
CA ILE A 86 20.61 10.33 0.70
C ILE A 86 21.45 11.20 -0.21
N THR A 87 21.28 11.01 -1.52
CA THR A 87 21.91 11.83 -2.57
C THR A 87 20.81 12.44 -3.42
N ILE A 88 20.66 13.74 -3.34
CA ILE A 88 19.60 14.49 -4.01
C ILE A 88 20.20 15.71 -4.69
N PRO A 89 19.93 15.92 -6.00
CA PRO A 89 20.33 17.15 -6.70
C PRO A 89 19.48 18.35 -6.28
N GLY A 90 19.98 19.53 -6.55
CA GLY A 90 19.25 20.76 -6.26
C GLY A 90 19.18 21.11 -4.77
N THR A 91 18.37 22.11 -4.45
CA THR A 91 18.08 22.48 -3.06
C THR A 91 16.91 21.66 -2.55
N HIS A 92 17.07 21.08 -1.36
CA HIS A 92 16.04 20.20 -0.83
C HIS A 92 15.82 20.37 0.67
N ARG A 93 14.60 20.03 1.12
CA ARG A 93 14.20 20.02 2.53
C ARG A 93 13.05 19.03 2.77
N ILE A 94 12.88 18.61 4.00
CA ILE A 94 11.76 17.76 4.40
C ILE A 94 10.58 18.64 4.79
N LEU A 95 9.41 18.34 4.20
CA LEU A 95 8.11 18.91 4.55
C LEU A 95 7.30 17.87 5.34
N THR A 96 6.31 18.36 6.07
CA THR A 96 5.29 17.51 6.70
C THR A 96 3.96 17.74 6.00
N ASP A 97 3.35 16.67 5.51
CA ASP A 97 1.98 16.71 5.00
C ASP A 97 0.99 17.00 6.13
N LYS A 98 0.10 17.96 5.89
CA LYS A 98 -0.86 18.46 6.90
C LYS A 98 -2.04 17.52 7.11
N SER A 99 -2.31 16.63 6.14
CA SER A 99 -3.49 15.77 6.15
C SER A 99 -3.26 14.47 6.94
N HIS A 100 -2.08 13.86 6.79
CA HIS A 100 -1.79 12.55 7.36
C HIS A 100 -0.41 12.47 8.05
N GLY A 101 0.31 13.60 8.13
CA GLY A 101 1.59 13.71 8.83
C GLY A 101 2.79 13.13 8.09
N ASN A 102 2.66 12.67 6.84
CA ASN A 102 3.76 12.09 6.08
C ASN A 102 4.94 13.06 5.93
N LYS A 103 6.17 12.54 5.99
CA LYS A 103 7.35 13.30 5.57
C LYS A 103 7.53 13.20 4.06
N VAL A 104 7.81 14.34 3.48
CA VAL A 104 7.95 14.52 2.03
C VAL A 104 9.26 15.26 1.77
N MET A 105 10.14 14.68 0.98
CA MET A 105 11.32 15.36 0.48
C MET A 105 10.90 16.29 -0.65
N PHE A 106 11.01 17.58 -0.43
CA PHE A 106 10.77 18.62 -1.41
C PHE A 106 12.10 19.05 -2.03
N ILE A 107 12.15 19.15 -3.36
CA ILE A 107 13.35 19.43 -4.13
C ILE A 107 13.07 20.56 -5.12
N GLU A 108 13.87 21.61 -5.08
CA GLU A 108 13.89 22.68 -6.07
C GLU A 108 14.99 22.35 -7.10
N LEU A 109 14.59 22.22 -8.35
CA LEU A 109 15.43 21.77 -9.46
C LEU A 109 15.59 22.88 -10.48
N THR A 110 16.74 22.87 -11.15
CA THR A 110 17.05 23.74 -12.29
C THR A 110 17.30 22.89 -13.54
N PRO A 111 17.33 23.46 -14.76
CA PRO A 111 17.73 22.72 -15.95
C PRO A 111 19.09 22.01 -15.85
N ALA A 112 20.01 22.56 -15.04
CA ALA A 112 21.33 21.93 -14.80
C ALA A 112 21.24 20.62 -13.98
N ASP A 113 20.08 20.29 -13.43
CA ASP A 113 19.84 19.06 -12.68
C ASP A 113 19.23 17.95 -13.56
N SER A 114 18.95 18.26 -14.83
CA SER A 114 18.46 17.26 -15.81
C SER A 114 19.38 16.06 -15.89
N GLY A 115 18.80 14.85 -15.89
CA GLY A 115 19.52 13.60 -15.94
C GLY A 115 20.22 13.17 -14.64
N LYS A 116 20.27 14.02 -13.61
CA LYS A 116 20.91 13.65 -12.34
C LYS A 116 20.08 12.59 -11.60
N SER A 117 20.80 11.74 -10.86
CA SER A 117 20.20 10.69 -10.06
C SER A 117 19.76 11.19 -8.68
N ILE A 118 18.64 10.71 -8.23
CA ILE A 118 18.16 10.76 -6.85
C ILE A 118 18.34 9.34 -6.29
N SER A 119 19.05 9.21 -5.18
CA SER A 119 19.27 7.92 -4.52
C SER A 119 19.08 8.06 -3.03
N MET A 120 18.18 7.26 -2.48
CA MET A 120 17.95 7.17 -1.04
C MET A 120 18.05 5.72 -0.61
N VAL A 121 18.84 5.45 0.42
CA VAL A 121 19.04 4.11 0.98
C VAL A 121 18.61 4.13 2.44
N PHE A 122 17.79 3.18 2.81
CA PHE A 122 17.22 3.06 4.15
C PHE A 122 17.49 1.68 4.73
N ASP A 123 17.88 1.64 5.99
CA ASP A 123 17.83 0.42 6.80
C ASP A 123 16.42 0.31 7.38
N VAL A 124 15.77 -0.81 7.11
CA VAL A 124 14.38 -1.07 7.51
C VAL A 124 14.35 -2.33 8.37
N LYS A 125 13.66 -2.24 9.50
CA LYS A 125 13.17 -3.39 10.26
C LYS A 125 11.67 -3.28 10.36
N ARG A 126 10.96 -4.33 10.06
CA ARG A 126 9.50 -4.33 10.09
C ARG A 126 8.97 -5.57 10.80
N HIS A 127 7.98 -5.34 11.65
CA HIS A 127 7.16 -6.38 12.23
C HIS A 127 5.88 -6.57 11.39
N GLU A 128 5.31 -7.76 11.42
CA GLU A 128 3.98 -8.00 10.91
C GLU A 128 2.98 -7.06 11.59
N LYS A 129 2.16 -6.37 10.79
CA LYS A 129 1.11 -5.49 11.31
C LYS A 129 -0.18 -6.30 11.42
N GLY A 130 -0.52 -6.68 12.66
CA GLY A 130 -1.83 -7.23 12.99
C GLY A 130 -2.85 -6.15 13.30
N VAL A 131 -3.93 -6.52 13.98
CA VAL A 131 -4.96 -5.59 14.49
C VAL A 131 -4.39 -4.76 15.65
N TYR A 132 -4.57 -3.45 15.61
CA TYR A 132 -3.94 -2.52 16.57
C TYR A 132 -4.80 -1.31 16.92
N GLY A 133 -4.32 -0.48 17.83
CA GLY A 133 -4.99 0.75 18.31
C GLY A 133 -5.56 0.60 19.70
N SER A 134 -5.78 1.74 20.37
CA SER A 134 -6.22 1.82 21.76
C SER A 134 -7.73 1.95 21.95
N GLY A 135 -8.49 2.23 20.90
CA GLY A 135 -9.92 2.52 20.95
C GLY A 135 -10.28 4.00 21.21
N ASP A 136 -9.30 4.84 21.54
CA ASP A 136 -9.52 6.25 21.92
C ASP A 136 -9.24 7.24 20.77
N GLU A 137 -8.95 6.76 19.56
CA GLU A 137 -8.61 7.60 18.43
C GLU A 137 -9.85 8.22 17.77
N SER A 138 -9.74 9.50 17.39
CA SER A 138 -10.74 10.12 16.51
C SER A 138 -10.61 9.56 15.10
N THR A 139 -11.67 8.96 14.60
CA THR A 139 -11.71 8.34 13.26
C THR A 139 -12.59 9.07 12.26
N ALA A 140 -13.16 10.21 12.65
CA ALA A 140 -14.12 10.97 11.85
C ALA A 140 -13.55 11.44 10.51
N GLU A 141 -12.27 11.81 10.47
CA GLU A 141 -11.58 12.22 9.24
C GLU A 141 -11.51 11.10 8.19
N PHE A 142 -11.45 9.83 8.63
CA PHE A 142 -11.38 8.66 7.75
C PHE A 142 -12.75 8.24 7.19
N LEU A 143 -13.80 8.99 7.46
CA LEU A 143 -15.12 8.91 6.81
C LEU A 143 -15.28 9.96 5.70
N LEU A 144 -14.40 10.95 5.63
CA LEU A 144 -14.51 12.04 4.66
C LEU A 144 -14.16 11.55 3.25
N PRO A 145 -14.83 12.07 2.21
CA PRO A 145 -14.50 11.76 0.84
C PRO A 145 -13.14 12.34 0.44
N GLU A 146 -12.51 11.70 -0.52
CA GLU A 146 -11.32 12.17 -1.22
C GLU A 146 -11.64 12.36 -2.71
N ARG A 147 -10.83 13.11 -3.46
CA ARG A 147 -11.10 13.44 -4.87
C ARG A 147 -11.42 12.23 -5.75
N LEU A 148 -10.71 11.12 -5.53
CA LEU A 148 -10.90 9.88 -6.29
C LEU A 148 -11.57 8.76 -5.48
N VAL A 149 -11.99 9.06 -4.25
CA VAL A 149 -12.79 8.17 -3.38
C VAL A 149 -14.00 8.95 -2.86
N PRO A 150 -14.95 9.28 -3.77
CA PRO A 150 -16.11 10.08 -3.40
C PRO A 150 -17.13 9.26 -2.59
N ASN A 151 -17.91 9.96 -1.78
CA ASN A 151 -19.06 9.37 -1.09
C ASN A 151 -20.32 9.61 -1.94
N THR A 152 -20.70 8.62 -2.73
CA THR A 152 -21.88 8.69 -3.62
C THR A 152 -22.98 7.72 -3.20
N ASN A 153 -24.22 8.00 -3.64
CA ASN A 153 -25.34 7.08 -3.41
C ASN A 153 -25.09 5.71 -4.03
N ASN A 154 -24.40 5.64 -5.16
CA ASN A 154 -24.07 4.38 -5.83
C ASN A 154 -23.23 3.48 -4.92
N PHE A 155 -22.15 4.00 -4.30
CA PHE A 155 -21.36 3.21 -3.35
C PHE A 155 -22.16 2.79 -2.13
N LYS A 156 -23.05 3.65 -1.66
CA LYS A 156 -23.92 3.33 -0.53
C LYS A 156 -24.92 2.21 -0.86
N GLU A 157 -25.49 2.23 -2.04
CA GLU A 157 -26.41 1.18 -2.51
C GLU A 157 -25.70 -0.17 -2.65
N ILE A 158 -24.53 -0.18 -3.29
CA ILE A 158 -23.70 -1.39 -3.44
C ILE A 158 -23.29 -1.94 -2.06
N ALA A 159 -22.77 -1.08 -1.20
CA ALA A 159 -22.33 -1.51 0.14
C ALA A 159 -23.51 -2.01 0.98
N THR A 160 -24.67 -1.34 0.92
CA THR A 160 -25.88 -1.76 1.63
C THR A 160 -26.35 -3.14 1.16
N GLU A 161 -26.32 -3.42 -0.14
CA GLU A 161 -26.70 -4.72 -0.67
C GLU A 161 -25.68 -5.81 -0.25
N ALA A 162 -24.38 -5.51 -0.29
CA ALA A 162 -23.33 -6.45 0.12
C ALA A 162 -23.45 -6.87 1.60
N ILE A 163 -23.92 -5.98 2.47
CA ILE A 163 -24.07 -6.23 3.91
C ILE A 163 -25.49 -6.65 4.35
N LYS A 164 -26.47 -6.65 3.44
CA LYS A 164 -27.92 -6.76 3.72
C LYS A 164 -28.31 -7.90 4.65
N ASN A 165 -27.70 -9.07 4.48
CA ASN A 165 -28.04 -10.27 5.27
C ASN A 165 -26.97 -10.59 6.33
N LYS A 166 -26.06 -9.67 6.60
CA LYS A 166 -24.98 -9.87 7.55
C LYS A 166 -25.41 -9.37 8.92
N ARG A 167 -25.41 -10.26 9.91
CA ARG A 167 -25.76 -9.94 11.31
C ARG A 167 -24.48 -9.75 12.10
N GLY A 168 -24.24 -8.56 12.64
CA GLY A 168 -23.08 -8.25 13.48
C GLY A 168 -22.69 -6.78 13.41
N GLY A 169 -21.58 -6.44 14.09
CA GLY A 169 -20.99 -5.10 14.11
C GLY A 169 -20.27 -4.73 12.83
N ASP A 170 -19.48 -3.66 12.90
CA ASP A 170 -18.77 -3.12 11.73
C ASP A 170 -17.70 -4.07 11.20
N LEU A 171 -17.13 -4.92 12.05
CA LEU A 171 -16.18 -5.96 11.62
C LEU A 171 -16.83 -6.95 10.64
N VAL A 172 -18.06 -7.41 10.95
CA VAL A 172 -18.81 -8.33 10.07
C VAL A 172 -19.19 -7.66 8.75
N LYS A 173 -19.59 -6.38 8.81
CA LYS A 173 -19.88 -5.58 7.61
C LYS A 173 -18.62 -5.39 6.76
N ALA A 174 -17.50 -4.99 7.37
CA ALA A 174 -16.22 -4.82 6.68
C ALA A 174 -15.76 -6.11 6.01
N ARG A 175 -15.94 -7.26 6.67
CA ARG A 175 -15.63 -8.56 6.05
C ARG A 175 -16.50 -8.82 4.82
N ALA A 176 -17.77 -8.49 4.87
CA ALA A 176 -18.66 -8.64 3.71
C ALA A 176 -18.25 -7.72 2.53
N LEU A 177 -17.80 -6.49 2.83
CA LEU A 177 -17.29 -5.57 1.80
C LEU A 177 -15.96 -6.02 1.23
N TYR A 178 -15.09 -6.61 2.06
CA TYR A 178 -13.84 -7.22 1.65
C TYR A 178 -14.08 -8.39 0.69
N ASP A 179 -14.95 -9.34 1.06
CA ASP A 179 -15.35 -10.47 0.22
C ASP A 179 -16.00 -9.99 -1.08
N HIS A 180 -16.92 -9.00 -1.01
CA HIS A 180 -17.53 -8.38 -2.19
C HIS A 180 -16.49 -7.77 -3.12
N THR A 181 -15.45 -7.12 -2.58
CA THR A 181 -14.40 -6.52 -3.41
C THR A 181 -13.60 -7.60 -4.13
N ILE A 182 -13.24 -8.71 -3.47
CA ILE A 182 -12.58 -9.86 -4.09
C ILE A 182 -13.45 -10.45 -5.21
N ASP A 183 -14.74 -10.65 -4.95
CA ASP A 183 -15.65 -11.26 -5.92
C ASP A 183 -15.90 -10.37 -7.14
N ARG A 184 -15.93 -9.05 -6.93
CA ARG A 184 -16.27 -8.06 -7.97
C ARG A 184 -15.08 -7.67 -8.85
N MET A 185 -13.87 -7.61 -8.27
CA MET A 185 -12.70 -7.06 -8.92
C MET A 185 -11.84 -8.16 -9.57
N GLN A 186 -11.14 -7.80 -10.63
CA GLN A 186 -10.12 -8.61 -11.27
C GLN A 186 -8.80 -7.82 -11.38
N TYR A 187 -7.68 -8.43 -10.98
CA TYR A 187 -6.37 -7.77 -11.06
C TYR A 187 -5.87 -7.69 -12.51
N ILE A 188 -6.41 -6.73 -13.25
CA ILE A 188 -6.11 -6.49 -14.66
C ILE A 188 -5.69 -5.03 -14.87
N LYS A 189 -4.59 -4.85 -15.59
CA LYS A 189 -4.06 -3.54 -15.99
C LYS A 189 -4.47 -3.25 -17.44
N ALA A 190 -5.78 -3.12 -17.68
CA ALA A 190 -6.37 -3.17 -19.01
C ALA A 190 -6.16 -1.89 -19.85
N ASP A 191 -6.12 -0.72 -19.22
CA ASP A 191 -6.04 0.56 -19.92
C ASP A 191 -5.11 1.56 -19.21
N LYS A 192 -5.10 2.83 -19.66
CA LYS A 192 -4.25 3.88 -19.06
C LYS A 192 -4.86 4.52 -17.80
N LYS A 193 -6.05 4.11 -17.38
CA LYS A 193 -6.77 4.71 -16.25
C LYS A 193 -6.51 3.97 -14.94
N TYR A 194 -6.17 2.66 -15.01
CA TYR A 194 -5.85 1.88 -13.81
C TYR A 194 -4.70 2.50 -13.00
N GLY A 195 -4.68 2.22 -11.73
CA GLY A 195 -3.58 2.59 -10.84
C GLY A 195 -3.64 4.03 -10.33
N LYS A 196 -4.71 4.78 -10.64
CA LYS A 196 -4.97 6.10 -10.05
C LYS A 196 -5.68 5.99 -8.71
N GLY A 197 -6.21 4.81 -8.40
CA GLY A 197 -7.06 4.59 -7.26
C GLY A 197 -8.36 5.40 -7.36
N ASP A 198 -8.94 5.43 -8.54
CA ASP A 198 -10.26 6.02 -8.77
C ASP A 198 -11.33 4.97 -8.46
N ALA A 199 -12.04 5.16 -7.35
CA ALA A 199 -13.05 4.23 -6.88
C ALA A 199 -14.20 4.05 -7.87
N GLN A 200 -14.57 5.11 -8.60
CA GLN A 200 -15.63 5.04 -9.62
C GLN A 200 -15.17 4.21 -10.83
N TYR A 201 -13.92 4.42 -11.30
CA TYR A 201 -13.33 3.59 -12.35
C TYR A 201 -13.30 2.10 -11.96
N ALA A 202 -12.87 1.80 -10.74
CA ALA A 202 -12.86 0.43 -10.23
C ALA A 202 -14.26 -0.17 -10.13
N CYS A 203 -15.25 0.61 -9.67
CA CYS A 203 -16.65 0.22 -9.59
C CYS A 203 -17.22 -0.13 -10.95
N ASP A 204 -17.03 0.74 -11.95
CA ASP A 204 -17.62 0.59 -13.28
C ASP A 204 -16.97 -0.59 -14.04
N GLY A 205 -15.64 -0.69 -13.99
CA GLY A 205 -14.87 -1.68 -14.74
C GLY A 205 -14.71 -3.03 -14.06
N GLY A 206 -14.85 -3.12 -12.74
CA GLY A 206 -14.59 -4.34 -11.96
C GLY A 206 -13.15 -4.83 -12.13
N SER A 207 -12.20 -3.94 -12.38
CA SER A 207 -10.81 -4.30 -12.62
C SER A 207 -9.85 -3.17 -12.24
N GLY A 208 -8.60 -3.51 -12.04
CA GLY A 208 -7.55 -2.54 -11.72
C GLY A 208 -6.34 -3.19 -11.06
N ASN A 209 -5.50 -2.37 -10.44
CA ASN A 209 -4.40 -2.82 -9.61
C ASN A 209 -4.70 -2.64 -8.11
N CYS A 210 -3.69 -2.78 -7.26
CA CYS A 210 -3.86 -2.64 -5.81
C CYS A 210 -4.48 -1.29 -5.39
N THR A 211 -4.14 -0.17 -6.05
CA THR A 211 -4.73 1.14 -5.72
C THR A 211 -6.23 1.18 -6.00
N ASP A 212 -6.66 0.59 -7.09
CA ASP A 212 -8.08 0.58 -7.50
C ASP A 212 -8.90 -0.33 -6.58
N TYR A 213 -8.39 -1.51 -6.22
CA TYR A 213 -9.01 -2.42 -5.23
C TYR A 213 -9.27 -1.73 -3.90
N HIS A 214 -8.22 -1.11 -3.34
CA HIS A 214 -8.32 -0.52 -2.01
C HIS A 214 -9.14 0.78 -2.02
N SER A 215 -9.11 1.55 -3.11
CA SER A 215 -9.98 2.73 -3.24
C SER A 215 -11.45 2.36 -3.33
N TYR A 216 -11.78 1.28 -4.04
CA TYR A 216 -13.14 0.77 -4.10
C TYR A 216 -13.62 0.29 -2.72
N PHE A 217 -12.82 -0.52 -2.04
CA PHE A 217 -13.12 -0.97 -0.67
C PHE A 217 -13.31 0.21 0.31
N ILE A 218 -12.42 1.21 0.26
CA ILE A 218 -12.50 2.40 1.12
C ILE A 218 -13.80 3.18 0.84
N ALA A 219 -14.17 3.37 -0.44
CA ALA A 219 -15.43 4.04 -0.80
C ALA A 219 -16.65 3.29 -0.26
N LEU A 220 -16.70 1.97 -0.41
CA LEU A 220 -17.77 1.15 0.13
C LEU A 220 -17.83 1.22 1.66
N SER A 221 -16.69 1.10 2.35
CA SER A 221 -16.61 1.13 3.80
C SER A 221 -17.11 2.47 4.36
N ARG A 222 -16.60 3.57 3.84
CA ARG A 222 -16.98 4.93 4.26
C ARG A 222 -18.47 5.21 4.00
N SER A 223 -19.04 4.69 2.90
CA SER A 223 -20.44 4.91 2.55
C SER A 223 -21.44 4.29 3.54
N VAL A 224 -21.02 3.32 4.32
CA VAL A 224 -21.81 2.68 5.39
C VAL A 224 -21.29 3.00 6.81
N GLY A 225 -20.47 4.04 6.94
CA GLY A 225 -20.02 4.57 8.22
C GLY A 225 -18.81 3.84 8.84
N ILE A 226 -18.09 3.03 8.09
CA ILE A 226 -16.87 2.37 8.55
C ILE A 226 -15.68 3.23 8.13
N PRO A 227 -14.92 3.81 9.10
CA PRO A 227 -13.73 4.57 8.80
C PRO A 227 -12.69 3.70 8.11
N ALA A 228 -12.10 4.19 7.02
CA ALA A 228 -11.09 3.46 6.28
C ALA A 228 -10.05 4.41 5.68
N ARG A 229 -8.79 3.94 5.58
CA ARG A 229 -7.67 4.74 5.11
C ARG A 229 -6.74 3.93 4.21
N PHE A 230 -5.98 4.65 3.40
CA PHE A 230 -5.07 4.11 2.39
C PHE A 230 -3.62 4.17 2.89
N ALA A 231 -2.83 3.17 2.54
CA ALA A 231 -1.39 3.18 2.74
C ALA A 231 -0.68 2.63 1.49
N ILE A 232 0.51 3.15 1.21
CA ILE A 232 1.28 2.79 0.03
C ILE A 232 2.77 2.70 0.34
N GLY A 233 3.42 1.74 -0.27
CA GLY A 233 4.83 1.50 -0.12
C GLY A 233 5.35 0.48 -1.12
N ALA A 234 6.06 -0.53 -0.66
CA ALA A 234 6.55 -1.61 -1.50
C ALA A 234 6.41 -2.97 -0.82
N ALA A 235 6.20 -4.01 -1.63
CA ALA A 235 6.21 -5.40 -1.21
C ALA A 235 7.58 -6.00 -1.56
N ILE A 236 8.32 -6.41 -0.53
CA ILE A 236 9.65 -6.99 -0.68
C ILE A 236 9.49 -8.47 -1.06
N PRO A 237 10.08 -8.96 -2.17
CA PRO A 237 10.00 -10.35 -2.56
C PRO A 237 10.47 -11.30 -1.45
N SER A 238 9.67 -12.34 -1.16
CA SER A 238 10.01 -13.35 -0.16
C SER A 238 10.91 -14.48 -0.69
N SER A 239 10.96 -14.63 -1.99
CA SER A 239 11.64 -15.74 -2.67
C SER A 239 13.15 -15.53 -2.88
N ARG A 240 13.70 -14.38 -2.46
CA ARG A 240 15.11 -14.04 -2.63
C ARG A 240 15.57 -13.01 -1.61
N ASP A 241 16.88 -12.90 -1.42
CA ASP A 241 17.47 -12.02 -0.40
C ASP A 241 17.87 -10.64 -0.94
N ASP A 242 17.93 -10.47 -2.25
CA ASP A 242 18.26 -9.19 -2.87
C ASP A 242 17.59 -8.98 -4.24
N GLY A 243 17.78 -7.79 -4.78
CA GLY A 243 17.40 -7.44 -6.15
C GLY A 243 16.38 -6.32 -6.25
N GLY A 244 15.72 -6.25 -7.40
CA GLY A 244 14.72 -5.22 -7.69
C GLY A 244 13.36 -5.52 -7.07
N VAL A 245 12.61 -4.49 -6.72
CA VAL A 245 11.21 -4.58 -6.30
C VAL A 245 10.33 -4.06 -7.45
N ASN A 246 9.24 -4.76 -7.73
CA ASN A 246 8.39 -4.48 -8.90
C ASN A 246 7.43 -3.29 -8.68
N GLY A 247 8.00 -2.12 -8.36
CA GLY A 247 7.26 -0.89 -8.16
C GLY A 247 6.56 -0.81 -6.80
N TYR A 248 5.60 0.12 -6.70
CA TYR A 248 4.84 0.29 -5.46
C TYR A 248 3.83 -0.85 -5.25
N HIS A 249 3.48 -1.04 -3.99
CA HIS A 249 2.33 -1.81 -3.54
C HIS A 249 1.55 -1.01 -2.51
N CYS A 250 0.23 -1.19 -2.46
CA CYS A 250 -0.61 -0.50 -1.50
C CYS A 250 -1.57 -1.47 -0.81
N TRP A 251 -2.09 -1.02 0.32
CA TRP A 251 -3.08 -1.72 1.14
C TRP A 251 -4.03 -0.70 1.77
N ALA A 252 -4.99 -1.17 2.53
CA ALA A 252 -5.89 -0.32 3.28
C ALA A 252 -5.96 -0.75 4.74
N GLU A 253 -6.55 0.09 5.55
CA GLU A 253 -6.92 -0.20 6.93
C GLU A 253 -8.33 0.32 7.17
N PHE A 254 -9.13 -0.41 7.93
CA PHE A 254 -10.44 0.04 8.39
C PHE A 254 -10.53 -0.02 9.91
N TYR A 255 -11.43 0.78 10.49
CA TYR A 255 -11.63 0.82 11.93
C TYR A 255 -12.93 0.11 12.30
N ALA A 256 -12.82 -0.90 13.14
CA ALA A 256 -13.96 -1.63 13.69
C ALA A 256 -13.63 -2.18 15.08
N GLU A 257 -14.63 -2.32 15.92
CA GLU A 257 -14.50 -2.87 17.29
C GLU A 257 -13.41 -2.16 18.12
N GLY A 258 -13.24 -0.84 17.92
CA GLY A 258 -12.27 -0.03 18.64
C GLY A 258 -10.82 -0.18 18.17
N LYS A 259 -10.58 -0.78 17.01
CA LYS A 259 -9.22 -1.07 16.49
C LYS A 259 -9.09 -0.87 14.99
N TRP A 260 -7.88 -0.66 14.52
CA TRP A 260 -7.51 -0.67 13.12
C TRP A 260 -7.22 -2.09 12.63
N TRP A 261 -7.78 -2.43 11.49
CA TRP A 261 -7.66 -3.72 10.82
C TRP A 261 -6.98 -3.53 9.46
N PRO A 262 -5.72 -3.97 9.28
CA PRO A 262 -5.09 -3.95 7.97
C PRO A 262 -5.77 -4.92 7.01
N VAL A 263 -5.86 -4.55 5.73
CA VAL A 263 -6.34 -5.44 4.66
C VAL A 263 -5.49 -5.28 3.40
N ASP A 264 -5.16 -6.40 2.74
CA ASP A 264 -4.53 -6.41 1.42
C ASP A 264 -5.36 -7.24 0.46
N ILE A 265 -6.40 -6.61 -0.10
CA ILE A 265 -7.44 -7.27 -0.87
C ILE A 265 -6.89 -7.78 -2.20
N SER A 266 -5.97 -7.03 -2.81
CA SER A 266 -5.36 -7.41 -4.08
C SER A 266 -4.43 -8.63 -3.97
N GLU A 267 -3.79 -8.83 -2.82
CA GLU A 267 -3.03 -10.06 -2.56
C GLU A 267 -3.97 -11.22 -2.21
N ALA A 268 -5.02 -10.95 -1.44
CA ALA A 268 -6.05 -11.94 -1.15
C ALA A 268 -6.75 -12.48 -2.41
N ASP A 269 -6.99 -11.64 -3.41
CA ASP A 269 -7.56 -12.05 -4.70
C ASP A 269 -6.58 -12.91 -5.51
N LYS A 270 -5.30 -12.57 -5.52
CA LYS A 270 -4.27 -13.36 -6.20
C LYS A 270 -4.04 -14.72 -5.53
N TYR A 271 -4.10 -14.75 -4.21
CA TYR A 271 -3.76 -15.91 -3.38
C TYR A 271 -4.91 -16.22 -2.43
N THR A 272 -5.97 -16.82 -2.96
CA THR A 272 -7.24 -17.03 -2.25
C THR A 272 -7.12 -17.85 -0.96
N SER A 273 -6.09 -18.70 -0.84
CA SER A 273 -5.78 -19.41 0.40
C SER A 273 -5.37 -18.49 1.55
N LEU A 274 -4.98 -17.24 1.25
CA LEU A 274 -4.60 -16.22 2.22
C LEU A 274 -5.67 -15.15 2.44
N ALA A 275 -6.84 -15.26 1.86
CA ALA A 275 -7.90 -14.28 2.02
C ALA A 275 -8.24 -14.03 3.51
N THR A 276 -8.20 -15.07 4.34
CA THR A 276 -8.40 -14.93 5.79
C THR A 276 -7.27 -14.17 6.47
N TYR A 277 -6.02 -14.43 6.07
CA TYR A 277 -4.85 -13.74 6.61
C TYR A 277 -4.87 -12.24 6.29
N TYR A 278 -5.04 -11.88 5.02
CA TYR A 278 -5.05 -10.47 4.58
C TYR A 278 -6.27 -9.66 5.06
N PHE A 279 -7.15 -10.27 5.81
CA PHE A 279 -8.18 -9.59 6.57
C PHE A 279 -7.74 -9.47 8.03
N GLY A 280 -7.06 -8.41 8.35
CA GLY A 280 -6.53 -8.11 9.69
C GLY A 280 -5.00 -8.16 9.81
N HIS A 281 -4.27 -8.47 8.72
CA HIS A 281 -2.82 -8.54 8.76
C HIS A 281 -2.18 -7.92 7.52
N ASN A 282 -0.97 -7.35 7.73
CA ASN A 282 -0.07 -6.90 6.68
C ASN A 282 1.33 -7.45 6.99
N PRO A 283 1.93 -8.28 6.11
CA PRO A 283 3.15 -9.02 6.42
C PRO A 283 4.38 -8.13 6.60
N ALA A 284 5.39 -8.67 7.26
CA ALA A 284 6.64 -7.97 7.57
C ALA A 284 7.47 -7.60 6.33
N ASN A 285 7.32 -8.32 5.22
CA ASN A 285 8.01 -8.02 3.96
C ASN A 285 7.42 -6.82 3.21
N ARG A 286 7.21 -5.74 3.92
CA ARG A 286 6.69 -4.46 3.40
C ARG A 286 7.54 -3.30 3.90
N ILE A 287 7.53 -2.20 3.16
CA ILE A 287 7.87 -0.87 3.66
C ILE A 287 6.72 0.07 3.34
N GLU A 288 6.25 0.82 4.31
CA GLU A 288 5.30 1.92 4.11
C GLU A 288 6.08 3.19 3.77
N LEU A 289 5.76 3.81 2.64
CA LEU A 289 6.38 5.04 2.17
C LEU A 289 5.54 6.27 2.52
N SER A 290 4.22 6.13 2.45
CA SER A 290 3.28 7.17 2.87
C SER A 290 1.89 6.57 3.13
N ARG A 291 1.03 7.33 3.83
CA ARG A 291 -0.36 6.96 4.10
C ARG A 291 -1.31 8.07 3.69
N GLY A 292 -2.57 7.69 3.47
CA GLY A 292 -3.62 8.61 3.06
C GLY A 292 -3.52 9.04 1.61
N ARG A 293 -4.45 9.92 1.26
CA ARG A 293 -4.61 10.48 -0.08
C ARG A 293 -4.88 11.97 0.01
N ASP A 294 -4.80 12.64 -1.13
CA ASP A 294 -4.97 14.09 -1.23
C ASP A 294 -4.06 14.86 -0.25
N LEU A 295 -2.77 14.47 -0.24
CA LEU A 295 -1.76 15.00 0.68
C LEU A 295 -1.54 16.50 0.44
N VAL A 296 -1.51 17.27 1.52
CA VAL A 296 -1.34 18.73 1.50
C VAL A 296 0.00 19.12 2.14
N VAL A 297 0.93 19.58 1.34
CA VAL A 297 2.24 20.06 1.78
C VAL A 297 2.45 21.54 1.45
N GLU A 298 3.36 22.21 2.12
CA GLU A 298 3.69 23.62 1.87
C GLU A 298 5.21 23.81 1.74
N PRO A 299 5.71 24.18 0.53
CA PRO A 299 4.96 24.42 -0.70
C PRO A 299 4.44 23.13 -1.33
N GLY A 300 3.23 23.17 -1.88
CA GLY A 300 2.60 22.08 -2.60
C GLY A 300 2.57 22.26 -4.11
N PRO A 301 2.12 21.24 -4.86
CA PRO A 301 1.87 21.37 -6.28
C PRO A 301 0.74 22.37 -6.57
N GLU A 302 0.90 23.19 -7.59
CA GLU A 302 -0.14 24.12 -8.06
C GLU A 302 -1.33 23.36 -8.69
N SER A 303 -1.09 22.15 -9.19
CA SER A 303 -2.11 21.25 -9.72
C SER A 303 -3.05 20.68 -8.65
N GLY A 304 -2.79 20.95 -7.38
CA GLY A 304 -3.61 20.52 -6.25
C GLY A 304 -2.94 19.45 -5.38
N PRO A 305 -3.67 18.92 -4.39
CA PRO A 305 -3.15 17.91 -3.45
C PRO A 305 -2.58 16.68 -4.15
N ILE A 306 -1.54 16.10 -3.58
CA ILE A 306 -0.91 14.89 -4.10
C ILE A 306 -1.85 13.70 -3.82
N ASN A 307 -2.28 13.00 -4.86
CA ASN A 307 -3.23 11.89 -4.74
C ASN A 307 -2.75 10.83 -3.74
N PHE A 308 -1.54 10.33 -3.91
CA PHE A 308 -0.78 9.47 -2.99
C PHE A 308 0.71 9.58 -3.37
N LEU A 309 1.60 9.24 -2.46
CA LEU A 309 3.02 9.48 -2.68
C LEU A 309 3.87 8.21 -2.50
N ALA A 310 4.17 7.54 -3.61
CA ALA A 310 5.18 6.48 -3.70
C ALA A 310 6.20 6.79 -4.80
N TYR A 311 5.76 7.46 -5.86
CA TYR A 311 6.59 7.89 -6.98
C TYR A 311 6.79 9.40 -6.95
N PRO A 312 7.85 9.93 -7.61
CA PRO A 312 8.06 11.36 -7.68
C PRO A 312 6.89 12.09 -8.33
N VAL A 313 6.48 13.18 -7.73
CA VAL A 313 5.59 14.19 -8.32
C VAL A 313 6.44 15.38 -8.71
N LEU A 314 6.36 15.83 -9.96
CA LEU A 314 7.16 16.94 -10.50
C LEU A 314 6.26 17.94 -11.20
N GLU A 315 6.51 19.22 -10.95
CA GLU A 315 5.93 20.34 -11.68
C GLU A 315 7.02 21.25 -12.25
N VAL A 316 6.78 21.75 -13.45
CA VAL A 316 7.55 22.80 -14.10
C VAL A 316 6.58 23.89 -14.51
N ASN A 317 6.80 25.14 -14.07
CA ASN A 317 5.89 26.27 -14.30
C ASN A 317 4.43 25.94 -13.91
N GLY A 318 4.22 25.31 -12.75
CA GLY A 318 2.91 24.93 -12.23
C GLY A 318 2.19 23.80 -13.00
N LYS A 319 2.86 23.13 -13.94
CA LYS A 319 2.28 22.04 -14.72
C LYS A 319 2.93 20.71 -14.39
N PRO A 320 2.13 19.64 -14.18
CA PRO A 320 2.67 18.31 -13.92
C PRO A 320 3.54 17.81 -15.07
N VAL A 321 4.71 17.28 -14.73
CA VAL A 321 5.65 16.66 -15.66
C VAL A 321 5.80 15.18 -15.32
N LYS A 322 5.74 14.35 -16.33
CA LYS A 322 5.89 12.90 -16.15
C LYS A 322 7.33 12.56 -15.76
N VAL A 323 7.49 11.88 -14.64
CA VAL A 323 8.75 11.29 -14.21
C VAL A 323 8.74 9.79 -14.53
N ALA A 324 9.89 9.25 -14.92
CA ALA A 324 10.03 7.80 -15.05
C ALA A 324 9.81 7.12 -13.69
N LYS A 325 9.24 5.92 -13.71
CA LYS A 325 9.06 5.15 -12.47
C LYS A 325 10.39 4.99 -11.76
N PRO A 326 10.47 5.23 -10.46
CA PRO A 326 11.67 4.97 -9.69
C PRO A 326 11.98 3.47 -9.69
N LYS A 327 13.25 3.15 -9.54
CA LYS A 327 13.70 1.78 -9.35
C LYS A 327 13.85 1.54 -7.85
N PHE A 328 13.10 0.58 -7.34
CA PHE A 328 13.25 0.10 -5.98
C PHE A 328 14.14 -1.13 -5.96
N GLY A 329 14.97 -1.22 -4.96
CA GLY A 329 15.83 -2.36 -4.70
C GLY A 329 15.84 -2.71 -3.22
N PHE A 330 16.28 -3.93 -2.92
CA PHE A 330 16.42 -4.36 -1.54
C PHE A 330 17.57 -5.36 -1.38
N THR A 331 18.08 -5.46 -0.16
CA THR A 331 18.98 -6.52 0.29
C THR A 331 18.59 -6.89 1.71
N ARG A 332 18.21 -8.15 1.95
CA ARG A 332 17.88 -8.64 3.29
C ARG A 332 19.10 -8.66 4.17
N LYS A 333 18.87 -8.43 5.44
CA LYS A 333 19.89 -8.55 6.48
C LYS A 333 19.74 -9.90 7.15
N SER A 334 20.81 -10.63 7.20
CA SER A 334 20.94 -11.86 8.01
C SER A 334 20.93 -11.52 9.50
#